data_c615e399029f6580f2b03946c3706f30
#
_entry.id   c615e399029f6580f2b03946c3706f30
#
_cell.length_a   1.000
_cell.length_b   1.000
_cell.length_c   1.000
_cell.angle_alpha   90.00
_cell.angle_beta   90.00
_cell.angle_gamma   90.00
#
_symmetry.space_group_name_H-M   'P 1'
#
loop_
_entity.id
_entity.type
_entity.pdbx_description
1 polymer ?
#
loop_
_entity_poly.entity_id
_entity_poly.type
_entity_poly.pdbx_seq_one_letter_code
_entity_poly.pdbx_strand_id
1 'polypeptide(L)'
;MVNNKTYNNVLNTLLRMAETHSQIKSTSVGDIFDINLEKMQKFVLLHINPTSVTTGDSQLTYNFQIFVMDMVTEKAGWTKNNQNANFTKLVKTLSNEQDVFNETLQIVTDFIGMLRHSTRQSLNGVDDINFPLYFTQDQFTIEPFSERFDNLCCGWVFNIGILVQNDFQTCEIPVSIRGAGY
;
A
#
# COMPACT_ATOMS: atom_id res chain seq x y z
N MET A 1 -18.85 -7.67 -19.71
CA MET A 1 -17.41 -7.84 -19.46
C MET A 1 -17.05 -6.89 -18.34
N VAL A 2 -16.57 -7.37 -17.20
CA VAL A 2 -16.17 -6.48 -16.10
C VAL A 2 -14.89 -5.79 -16.53
N ASN A 3 -14.89 -4.46 -16.58
CA ASN A 3 -13.70 -3.70 -16.97
C ASN A 3 -12.73 -3.61 -15.77
N ASN A 4 -11.91 -4.64 -15.61
CA ASN A 4 -10.95 -4.73 -14.50
C ASN A 4 -9.78 -3.71 -14.61
N LYS A 5 -9.76 -2.94 -15.68
CA LYS A 5 -8.67 -2.00 -16.01
C LYS A 5 -8.87 -0.62 -15.39
N THR A 6 -9.96 -0.39 -14.69
CA THR A 6 -10.26 0.92 -14.11
C THR A 6 -9.46 1.15 -12.81
N TYR A 7 -9.17 2.41 -12.53
CA TYR A 7 -8.56 2.86 -11.29
C TYR A 7 -9.26 2.28 -10.05
N ASN A 8 -10.59 2.33 -10.02
CA ASN A 8 -11.35 1.81 -8.88
C ASN A 8 -11.15 0.31 -8.67
N ASN A 9 -11.04 -0.48 -9.75
CA ASN A 9 -10.83 -1.92 -9.62
C ASN A 9 -9.42 -2.24 -9.11
N VAL A 10 -8.41 -1.51 -9.58
CA VAL A 10 -7.03 -1.64 -9.06
C VAL A 10 -6.98 -1.28 -7.58
N LEU A 11 -7.56 -0.14 -7.20
CA LEU A 11 -7.61 0.31 -5.82
C LEU A 11 -8.37 -0.69 -4.91
N ASN A 12 -9.54 -1.14 -5.34
CA ASN A 12 -10.33 -2.13 -4.61
C ASN A 12 -9.57 -3.46 -4.43
N THR A 13 -8.76 -3.84 -5.41
CA THR A 13 -7.92 -5.04 -5.30
C THR A 13 -6.87 -4.87 -4.19
N LEU A 14 -6.18 -3.72 -4.16
CA LEU A 14 -5.21 -3.42 -3.09
C LEU A 14 -5.88 -3.38 -1.71
N LEU A 15 -7.05 -2.77 -1.61
CA LEU A 15 -7.82 -2.71 -0.36
C LEU A 15 -8.24 -4.11 0.13
N ARG A 16 -8.75 -4.96 -0.77
CA ARG A 16 -9.11 -6.34 -0.43
C ARG A 16 -7.92 -7.15 0.06
N MET A 17 -6.76 -6.96 -0.56
CA MET A 17 -5.53 -7.60 -0.10
C MET A 17 -5.17 -7.16 1.32
N ALA A 18 -5.25 -5.87 1.59
CA ALA A 18 -5.00 -5.34 2.93
C ALA A 18 -6.01 -5.89 3.96
N GLU A 19 -7.28 -5.95 3.61
CA GLU A 19 -8.34 -6.49 4.48
C GLU A 19 -8.18 -7.98 4.78
N THR A 20 -7.60 -8.77 3.87
CA THR A 20 -7.33 -10.19 4.10
C THR A 20 -6.15 -10.44 5.03
N HIS A 21 -5.29 -9.45 5.23
CA HIS A 21 -4.14 -9.59 6.12
C HIS A 21 -4.56 -9.43 7.58
N SER A 22 -4.35 -10.46 8.40
CA SER A 22 -4.87 -10.54 9.77
C SER A 22 -4.35 -9.45 10.72
N GLN A 23 -3.15 -8.96 10.48
CA GLN A 23 -2.51 -7.94 11.33
C GLN A 23 -2.90 -6.50 10.93
N ILE A 24 -3.37 -6.26 9.72
CA ILE A 24 -3.89 -4.95 9.31
C ILE A 24 -5.28 -4.77 9.92
N LYS A 25 -5.46 -3.70 10.68
CA LYS A 25 -6.71 -3.43 11.43
C LYS A 25 -7.57 -2.36 10.78
N SER A 26 -6.95 -1.48 10.01
CA SER A 26 -7.66 -0.44 9.26
C SER A 26 -6.94 -0.11 7.97
N THR A 27 -7.70 0.39 7.00
CA THR A 27 -7.21 0.85 5.70
C THR A 27 -7.73 2.25 5.43
N SER A 28 -6.93 3.06 4.75
CA SER A 28 -7.35 4.39 4.28
C SER A 28 -6.75 4.68 2.92
N VAL A 29 -7.37 5.62 2.20
CA VAL A 29 -6.97 6.04 0.87
C VAL A 29 -7.03 7.56 0.78
N GLY A 30 -6.03 8.18 0.18
CA GLY A 30 -5.98 9.62 -0.04
C GLY A 30 -4.61 10.20 0.25
N ASP A 31 -4.55 11.49 0.55
CA ASP A 31 -3.33 12.13 0.98
C ASP A 31 -2.99 11.72 2.43
N ILE A 32 -1.72 11.48 2.70
CA ILE A 32 -1.27 11.10 4.04
C ILE A 32 -1.57 12.20 5.08
N PHE A 33 -1.57 13.45 4.67
CA PHE A 33 -1.88 14.58 5.56
C PHE A 33 -3.36 14.68 5.94
N ASP A 34 -4.23 14.04 5.17
CA ASP A 34 -5.67 13.99 5.44
C ASP A 34 -6.06 12.87 6.40
N ILE A 35 -5.09 12.08 6.87
CA ILE A 35 -5.34 11.00 7.83
C ILE A 35 -5.79 11.60 9.16
N ASN A 36 -7.07 11.43 9.45
CA ASN A 36 -7.62 11.80 10.74
C ASN A 36 -7.47 10.61 11.71
N LEU A 37 -6.39 10.61 12.46
CA LEU A 37 -6.06 9.53 13.41
C LEU A 37 -7.06 9.41 14.56
N GLU A 38 -7.77 10.49 14.92
CA GLU A 38 -8.80 10.45 15.98
C GLU A 38 -9.97 9.54 15.62
N LYS A 39 -10.28 9.40 14.34
CA LYS A 39 -11.35 8.52 13.85
C LYS A 39 -10.90 7.08 13.63
N MET A 40 -9.60 6.84 13.59
CA MET A 40 -9.03 5.52 13.36
C MET A 40 -8.76 4.84 14.70
N GLN A 41 -9.73 4.11 15.18
CA GLN A 41 -9.66 3.45 16.49
C GLN A 41 -8.76 2.19 16.51
N LYS A 42 -8.25 1.74 15.35
CA LYS A 42 -7.52 0.48 15.26
C LYS A 42 -6.23 0.64 14.45
N PHE A 43 -5.12 0.34 15.08
CA PHE A 43 -3.81 0.17 14.47
C PHE A 43 -3.48 -1.34 14.43
N VAL A 44 -2.84 -1.84 13.43
CA VAL A 44 -1.99 -1.30 12.36
C VAL A 44 -2.83 -0.72 11.22
N LEU A 45 -2.41 0.44 10.70
CA LEU A 45 -3.03 1.11 9.56
C LEU A 45 -2.22 0.85 8.28
N LEU A 46 -2.89 0.44 7.20
CA LEU A 46 -2.35 0.50 5.85
C LEU A 46 -3.01 1.68 5.11
N HIS A 47 -2.19 2.62 4.65
CA HIS A 47 -2.65 3.79 3.91
C HIS A 47 -2.14 3.74 2.47
N ILE A 48 -3.04 3.98 1.52
CA ILE A 48 -2.75 4.00 0.08
C ILE A 48 -2.87 5.42 -0.43
N ASN A 49 -1.74 6.02 -0.80
CA ASN A 49 -1.70 7.33 -1.43
C ASN A 49 -1.54 7.18 -2.94
N PRO A 50 -2.55 7.51 -3.76
CA PRO A 50 -2.43 7.53 -5.21
C PRO A 50 -1.50 8.67 -5.63
N THR A 51 -0.46 8.37 -6.43
CA THR A 51 0.53 9.37 -6.81
C THR A 51 0.40 9.83 -8.26
N SER A 52 0.28 8.90 -9.20
CA SER A 52 0.18 9.23 -10.62
C SER A 52 -0.36 8.08 -11.45
N VAL A 53 -0.74 8.37 -12.67
CA VAL A 53 -1.03 7.38 -13.70
C VAL A 53 -0.13 7.67 -14.90
N THR A 54 0.60 6.67 -15.35
CA THR A 54 1.48 6.77 -16.51
C THR A 54 0.91 5.95 -17.66
N THR A 55 0.91 6.53 -18.86
CA THR A 55 0.43 5.88 -20.08
C THR A 55 1.62 5.37 -20.91
N GLY A 56 1.52 4.14 -21.40
CA GLY A 56 2.40 3.57 -22.42
C GLY A 56 1.60 3.24 -23.68
N ASP A 57 2.23 2.61 -24.67
CA ASP A 57 1.60 2.35 -25.98
C ASP A 57 0.32 1.51 -25.89
N SER A 58 0.31 0.51 -25.03
CA SER A 58 -0.85 -0.37 -24.83
C SER A 58 -1.06 -0.71 -23.37
N GLN A 59 -0.66 0.19 -22.46
CA GLN A 59 -0.72 -0.06 -21.03
C GLN A 59 -0.92 1.22 -20.22
N LEU A 60 -1.52 1.06 -19.06
CA LEU A 60 -1.59 2.06 -18.01
C LEU A 60 -0.83 1.55 -16.79
N THR A 61 -0.07 2.43 -16.16
CA THR A 61 0.57 2.14 -14.88
C THR A 61 -0.02 3.07 -13.82
N TYR A 62 -0.71 2.48 -12.86
CA TYR A 62 -1.22 3.20 -11.69
C TYR A 62 -0.16 3.16 -10.59
N ASN A 63 0.34 4.32 -10.21
CA ASN A 63 1.37 4.46 -9.20
C ASN A 63 0.75 4.84 -7.86
N PHE A 64 1.14 4.09 -6.82
CA PHE A 64 0.71 4.32 -5.45
C PHE A 64 1.92 4.34 -4.53
N GLN A 65 1.79 5.11 -3.46
CA GLN A 65 2.67 5.04 -2.31
C GLN A 65 1.89 4.38 -1.17
N ILE A 66 2.45 3.32 -0.62
CA ILE A 66 1.79 2.53 0.42
C ILE A 66 2.55 2.69 1.72
N PHE A 67 1.83 3.08 2.76
CA PHE A 67 2.34 3.22 4.12
C PHE A 67 1.74 2.11 4.99
N VAL A 68 2.59 1.46 5.76
CA VAL A 68 2.16 0.57 6.83
C VAL A 68 2.69 1.13 8.13
N MET A 69 1.80 1.53 9.03
CA MET A 69 2.16 2.28 10.23
C MET A 69 1.44 1.79 11.47
N ASP A 70 2.09 2.00 12.61
CA ASP A 70 1.50 1.79 13.92
C ASP A 70 1.89 2.91 14.89
N MET A 71 1.15 3.01 15.99
CA MET A 71 1.41 4.00 17.01
C MET A 71 2.60 3.64 17.88
N VAL A 72 3.44 4.64 18.10
CA VAL A 72 4.52 4.55 19.08
C VAL A 72 4.02 4.92 20.45
N THR A 73 4.19 4.01 21.40
CA THR A 73 3.83 4.24 22.79
C THR A 73 5.09 4.51 23.59
N GLU A 74 5.16 5.67 24.22
CA GLU A 74 6.19 6.00 25.20
C GLU A 74 5.72 5.57 26.59
N LYS A 75 6.48 4.70 27.25
CA LYS A 75 6.23 4.31 28.64
C LYS A 75 7.34 4.79 29.53
N ALA A 76 7.00 5.68 30.46
CA ALA A 76 7.91 6.06 31.52
C ALA A 76 8.27 4.80 32.37
N GLY A 77 9.47 4.32 32.24
CA GLY A 77 9.95 3.14 32.99
C GLY A 77 10.46 1.97 32.12
N TRP A 78 10.21 1.99 30.82
CA TRP A 78 10.74 0.96 29.90
C TRP A 78 12.26 0.89 29.87
N THR A 79 12.94 1.97 30.23
CA THR A 79 14.41 2.05 30.21
C THR A 79 15.11 1.26 31.28
N LYS A 80 14.44 0.81 32.33
CA LYS A 80 15.15 0.26 33.50
C LYS A 80 15.17 -1.27 33.53
N ASN A 81 14.22 -1.95 32.91
CA ASN A 81 14.03 -3.38 33.15
C ASN A 81 14.46 -4.31 32.01
N ASN A 82 14.79 -3.80 30.81
CA ASN A 82 15.25 -4.61 29.69
C ASN A 82 16.79 -4.65 29.56
N GLN A 83 17.51 -4.41 30.64
CA GLN A 83 18.94 -4.66 30.64
C GLN A 83 19.18 -6.16 30.74
N ASN A 84 19.24 -6.82 29.59
CA ASN A 84 19.82 -8.14 29.52
C ASN A 84 21.30 -7.99 29.92
N ALA A 85 21.70 -8.55 31.03
CA ALA A 85 23.03 -8.40 31.63
C ALA A 85 24.19 -8.78 30.70
N ASN A 86 23.90 -9.43 29.59
CA ASN A 86 24.86 -9.92 28.60
C ASN A 86 25.18 -8.91 27.47
N PHE A 87 24.51 -7.76 27.40
CA PHE A 87 24.75 -6.74 26.38
C PHE A 87 25.31 -5.46 26.99
N THR A 88 26.56 -5.15 26.69
CA THR A 88 27.27 -3.97 27.20
C THR A 88 26.88 -2.65 26.50
N LYS A 89 26.13 -2.71 25.40
CA LYS A 89 25.64 -1.55 24.64
C LYS A 89 24.21 -1.76 24.19
N LEU A 90 23.27 -1.54 25.08
CA LEU A 90 21.88 -1.41 24.70
C LEU A 90 21.57 0.06 24.40
N VAL A 91 21.08 0.31 23.18
CA VAL A 91 20.42 1.57 22.88
C VAL A 91 19.11 1.58 23.69
N LYS A 92 19.05 2.45 24.68
CA LYS A 92 17.85 2.62 25.49
C LYS A 92 16.82 3.38 24.65
N THR A 93 15.86 2.67 24.13
CA THR A 93 14.68 3.30 23.57
C THR A 93 13.64 3.45 24.68
N LEU A 94 13.15 4.67 24.88
CA LEU A 94 12.05 4.99 25.82
C LEU A 94 10.69 4.58 25.25
N SER A 95 10.66 4.04 24.04
CA SER A 95 9.48 3.75 23.26
C SER A 95 9.53 2.34 22.67
N ASN A 96 8.41 1.85 22.16
CA ASN A 96 8.31 0.60 21.41
C ASN A 96 8.62 0.78 19.90
N GLU A 97 9.23 1.87 19.51
CA GLU A 97 9.46 2.23 18.10
C GLU A 97 10.16 1.11 17.31
N GLN A 98 11.18 0.47 17.89
CA GLN A 98 11.88 -0.63 17.20
C GLN A 98 11.01 -1.85 16.99
N ASP A 99 10.14 -2.17 17.94
CA ASP A 99 9.19 -3.28 17.83
C ASP A 99 8.17 -2.96 16.74
N VAL A 100 7.67 -1.73 16.69
CA VAL A 100 6.76 -1.25 15.64
C VAL A 100 7.42 -1.34 14.27
N PHE A 101 8.67 -0.90 14.12
CA PHE A 101 9.39 -1.04 12.84
C PHE A 101 9.54 -2.50 12.42
N ASN A 102 9.84 -3.40 13.35
CA ASN A 102 10.00 -4.82 13.04
C ASN A 102 8.67 -5.46 12.61
N GLU A 103 7.59 -5.20 13.34
CA GLU A 103 6.27 -5.76 13.04
C GLU A 103 5.70 -5.19 11.73
N THR A 104 5.80 -3.88 11.51
CA THR A 104 5.31 -3.25 10.29
C THR A 104 6.14 -3.63 9.06
N LEU A 105 7.45 -3.89 9.20
CA LEU A 105 8.27 -4.42 8.11
C LEU A 105 7.82 -5.82 7.69
N GLN A 106 7.49 -6.68 8.63
CA GLN A 106 6.97 -8.00 8.33
C GLN A 106 5.65 -7.89 7.54
N ILE A 107 4.74 -7.02 7.96
CA ILE A 107 3.47 -6.79 7.25
C ILE A 107 3.72 -6.29 5.82
N VAL A 108 4.66 -5.36 5.63
CA VAL A 108 5.04 -4.87 4.29
C VAL A 108 5.56 -6.00 3.42
N THR A 109 6.45 -6.84 3.95
CA THR A 109 7.00 -7.97 3.19
C THR A 109 5.95 -9.01 2.83
N ASP A 110 5.01 -9.27 3.73
CA ASP A 110 3.88 -10.16 3.47
C ASP A 110 2.95 -9.57 2.41
N PHE A 111 2.64 -8.28 2.48
CA PHE A 111 1.83 -7.59 1.49
C PHE A 111 2.48 -7.62 0.09
N ILE A 112 3.80 -7.35 0.00
CA ILE A 112 4.55 -7.48 -1.25
C ILE A 112 4.52 -8.93 -1.76
N GLY A 113 4.64 -9.90 -0.86
CA GLY A 113 4.50 -11.33 -1.17
C GLY A 113 3.13 -11.65 -1.78
N MET A 114 2.06 -11.13 -1.20
CA MET A 114 0.69 -11.25 -1.73
C MET A 114 0.56 -10.62 -3.11
N LEU A 115 1.11 -9.42 -3.33
CA LEU A 115 1.13 -8.75 -4.64
C LEU A 115 1.80 -9.62 -5.70
N ARG A 116 2.98 -10.16 -5.40
CA ARG A 116 3.72 -11.04 -6.33
C ARG A 116 2.99 -12.34 -6.61
N HIS A 117 2.36 -12.90 -5.60
CA HIS A 117 1.57 -14.12 -5.77
C HIS A 117 0.34 -13.85 -6.64
N SER A 118 -0.30 -12.72 -6.44
CA SER A 118 -1.47 -12.31 -7.19
C SER A 118 -1.19 -12.05 -8.66
N THR A 119 -0.02 -11.49 -8.98
CA THR A 119 0.40 -11.34 -10.39
C THR A 119 0.61 -12.67 -11.08
N ARG A 120 0.91 -13.73 -10.34
CA ARG A 120 1.11 -15.08 -10.89
C ARG A 120 -0.18 -15.88 -10.97
N GLN A 121 -1.16 -15.63 -10.13
CA GLN A 121 -2.37 -16.44 -9.98
C GLN A 121 -3.68 -15.72 -10.29
N SER A 122 -3.66 -14.50 -10.84
CA SER A 122 -4.88 -13.73 -11.07
C SER A 122 -5.74 -13.61 -9.81
N LEU A 123 -5.60 -12.54 -9.05
CA LEU A 123 -6.42 -12.27 -7.83
C LEU A 123 -7.93 -12.22 -8.08
N ASN A 124 -8.34 -12.07 -9.30
CA ASN A 124 -9.76 -12.04 -9.64
C ASN A 124 -10.34 -13.43 -9.81
N GLY A 125 -9.77 -14.41 -9.12
CA GLY A 125 -10.29 -15.75 -9.04
C GLY A 125 -11.30 -16.05 -10.11
N VAL A 126 -11.05 -16.99 -10.88
CA VAL A 126 -12.02 -17.83 -11.54
C VAL A 126 -11.93 -17.88 -13.05
N ASP A 127 -11.86 -16.82 -13.82
CA ASP A 127 -12.34 -17.03 -15.16
C ASP A 127 -11.37 -16.81 -16.32
N ASP A 128 -10.15 -16.33 -16.09
CA ASP A 128 -9.19 -16.26 -17.21
C ASP A 128 -7.84 -16.89 -16.87
N ILE A 129 -7.82 -18.10 -17.22
CA ILE A 129 -6.85 -19.15 -16.88
C ILE A 129 -5.40 -18.82 -17.29
N ASN A 130 -5.12 -17.77 -18.05
CA ASN A 130 -3.82 -17.67 -18.69
C ASN A 130 -3.10 -16.33 -18.62
N PHE A 131 -3.70 -15.27 -18.09
CA PHE A 131 -3.00 -13.98 -18.03
C PHE A 131 -3.21 -13.28 -16.69
N PRO A 132 -2.13 -12.87 -15.99
CA PRO A 132 -2.24 -12.01 -14.86
C PRO A 132 -2.87 -10.68 -15.30
N LEU A 133 -3.92 -10.25 -14.61
CA LEU A 133 -4.62 -9.01 -14.92
C LEU A 133 -3.79 -7.78 -14.57
N TYR A 134 -2.90 -7.93 -13.60
CA TYR A 134 -2.03 -6.88 -13.12
C TYR A 134 -0.58 -7.37 -13.08
N PHE A 135 0.32 -6.48 -13.46
CA PHE A 135 1.75 -6.70 -13.34
C PHE A 135 2.33 -5.70 -12.36
N THR A 136 3.26 -6.13 -11.56
CA THR A 136 4.00 -5.27 -10.64
C THR A 136 5.48 -5.30 -10.98
N GLN A 137 6.21 -4.31 -10.51
CA GLN A 137 7.67 -4.28 -10.58
C GLN A 137 8.30 -5.43 -9.78
N ASP A 138 9.51 -5.84 -10.16
CA ASP A 138 10.21 -6.95 -9.50
C ASP A 138 10.90 -6.53 -8.19
N GLN A 139 11.28 -5.26 -8.07
CA GLN A 139 11.99 -4.72 -6.91
C GLN A 139 11.19 -3.60 -6.25
N PHE A 140 11.16 -3.63 -4.94
CA PHE A 140 10.53 -2.61 -4.10
C PHE A 140 11.58 -2.04 -3.17
N THR A 141 11.72 -0.73 -3.14
CA THR A 141 12.48 -0.03 -2.11
C THR A 141 11.54 0.29 -0.96
N ILE A 142 11.89 -0.19 0.22
CA ILE A 142 11.10 0.01 1.45
C ILE A 142 11.88 0.99 2.31
N GLU A 143 11.28 2.11 2.66
CA GLU A 143 11.90 3.19 3.42
C GLU A 143 11.22 3.36 4.77
N PRO A 144 11.97 3.56 5.86
CA PRO A 144 11.37 3.86 7.15
C PRO A 144 10.81 5.27 7.16
N PHE A 145 9.72 5.46 7.87
CA PHE A 145 9.22 6.79 8.15
C PHE A 145 8.77 6.91 9.61
N SER A 146 8.79 8.13 10.12
CA SER A 146 8.30 8.45 11.45
C SER A 146 7.69 9.85 11.37
N GLU A 147 6.39 9.94 11.63
CA GLU A 147 5.63 11.18 11.59
C GLU A 147 4.89 11.40 12.89
N ARG A 148 4.88 12.65 13.32
CA ARG A 148 4.10 13.07 14.46
C ARG A 148 2.85 13.78 13.97
N PHE A 149 1.78 13.01 13.87
CA PHE A 149 0.42 13.55 13.76
C PHE A 149 -0.04 14.00 15.15
N ASP A 150 -1.25 13.72 15.56
CA ASP A 150 -1.67 13.90 16.96
C ASP A 150 -0.91 12.95 17.90
N ASN A 151 -0.58 11.75 17.41
CA ASN A 151 0.29 10.77 18.04
C ASN A 151 1.48 10.47 17.15
N LEU A 152 2.58 10.04 17.78
CA LEU A 152 3.74 9.56 17.04
C LEU A 152 3.41 8.22 16.38
N CYS A 153 3.48 8.17 15.05
CA CYS A 153 3.36 6.95 14.26
C CYS A 153 4.66 6.68 13.55
N CYS A 154 5.07 5.42 13.46
CA CYS A 154 6.18 5.01 12.64
C CYS A 154 5.85 3.74 11.86
N GLY A 155 6.67 3.44 10.87
CA GLY A 155 6.50 2.29 10.02
C GLY A 155 7.30 2.37 8.75
N TRP A 156 6.77 1.79 7.68
CA TRP A 156 7.45 1.69 6.41
C TRP A 156 6.59 2.18 5.27
N VAL A 157 7.25 2.77 4.28
CA VAL A 157 6.63 3.25 3.05
C VAL A 157 7.33 2.61 1.85
N PHE A 158 6.57 2.29 0.82
CA PHE A 158 7.11 1.84 -0.45
C PHE A 158 6.23 2.29 -1.61
N ASN A 159 6.86 2.43 -2.79
CA ASN A 159 6.16 2.79 -4.02
C ASN A 159 5.87 1.54 -4.83
N ILE A 160 4.67 1.50 -5.42
CA ILE A 160 4.22 0.41 -6.27
C ILE A 160 3.62 0.96 -7.56
N GLY A 161 4.02 0.35 -8.69
CA GLY A 161 3.38 0.54 -9.98
C GLY A 161 2.57 -0.69 -10.35
N ILE A 162 1.28 -0.52 -10.59
CA ILE A 162 0.39 -1.58 -11.10
C ILE A 162 0.18 -1.36 -12.58
N LEU A 163 0.76 -2.24 -13.41
CA LEU A 163 0.56 -2.24 -14.85
C LEU A 163 -0.71 -2.96 -15.21
N VAL A 164 -1.51 -2.29 -16.04
CA VAL A 164 -2.75 -2.83 -16.59
C VAL A 164 -2.68 -2.70 -18.11
N GLN A 165 -2.95 -3.78 -18.82
CA GLN A 165 -3.02 -3.72 -20.28
C GLN A 165 -4.23 -2.86 -20.69
N ASN A 166 -4.00 -1.90 -21.58
CA ASN A 166 -5.04 -1.03 -22.12
C ASN A 166 -4.86 -0.89 -23.62
N ASP A 167 -5.79 -1.42 -24.37
CA ASP A 167 -5.69 -1.48 -25.83
C ASP A 167 -6.06 -0.17 -26.53
N PHE A 168 -6.25 0.94 -25.85
CA PHE A 168 -6.58 2.28 -26.38
C PHE A 168 -7.37 2.24 -27.70
N GLN A 169 -8.46 1.45 -27.74
CA GLN A 169 -9.25 1.30 -28.97
C GLN A 169 -9.93 2.62 -29.29
N THR A 170 -9.45 3.29 -30.34
CA THR A 170 -9.97 4.58 -30.79
C THR A 170 -11.45 4.53 -31.18
N CYS A 171 -11.95 3.34 -31.55
CA CYS A 171 -13.36 3.15 -31.89
C CYS A 171 -14.33 3.29 -30.70
N GLU A 172 -13.85 3.18 -29.47
CA GLU A 172 -14.65 3.30 -28.26
C GLU A 172 -14.57 4.69 -27.60
N ILE A 173 -13.76 5.59 -28.18
CA ILE A 173 -13.66 6.96 -27.65
C ILE A 173 -14.94 7.70 -28.01
N PRO A 174 -15.70 8.21 -27.02
CA PRO A 174 -16.95 8.93 -27.29
C PRO A 174 -16.65 10.35 -27.80
N VAL A 175 -16.18 10.45 -29.03
CA VAL A 175 -15.96 11.73 -29.70
C VAL A 175 -17.23 12.11 -30.43
N SER A 176 -17.93 13.15 -29.96
CA SER A 176 -18.93 13.78 -30.76
C SER A 176 -18.28 14.66 -31.82
N ILE A 177 -18.09 14.14 -33.03
CA ILE A 177 -17.75 14.96 -34.17
C ILE A 177 -18.99 15.84 -34.44
N ARG A 178 -18.98 17.07 -33.90
CA ARG A 178 -19.93 18.09 -34.35
C ARG A 178 -19.63 18.28 -35.84
N GLY A 179 -20.61 17.85 -36.66
CA GLY A 179 -20.47 17.82 -38.08
C GLY A 179 -19.96 19.12 -38.66
N ALA A 180 -19.05 19.04 -39.59
CA ALA A 180 -18.78 20.10 -40.51
C ALA A 180 -20.10 20.38 -41.20
N GLY A 181 -20.74 21.48 -40.82
CA GLY A 181 -21.88 22.00 -41.60
C GLY A 181 -21.36 22.39 -42.97
N TYR A 182 -21.98 21.83 -44.00
CA TYR A 182 -21.94 22.36 -45.32
C TYR A 182 -22.95 23.49 -45.40
#